data_a7c2038f32e2f0549666528b52b13c7b
#
_entry.id   a7c2038f32e2f0549666528b52b13c7b
#
_cell.length_a   1.000
_cell.length_b   1.000
_cell.length_c   1.000
_cell.angle_alpha   90.00
_cell.angle_beta   90.00
_cell.angle_gamma   90.00
#
_symmetry.space_group_name_H-M   'P 1'
#
loop_
_entity.id
_entity.type
_entity.pdbx_description
1 polymer ?
#
loop_
_entity_poly.entity_id
_entity_poly.type
_entity_poly.pdbx_seq_one_letter_code
_entity_poly.pdbx_strand_id
1 'polypeptide(L)'
;MAILAIDGGEPVRREPLPASYPGATVLGEEEMALLREVIEAQSPFREYGVSTPHMVRDFEREARTYLGVPYALGTATGSGAFYCAMAGLGLGPGDEVVVPCFSWYTCFMAP
;
A
#
# COMPACT_ATOMS: atom_id res chain seq x y z
N MET A 1 -5.16 5.75 43.34
CA MET A 1 -4.30 5.41 42.20
C MET A 1 -4.99 4.32 41.40
N ALA A 2 -5.19 4.46 40.10
CA ALA A 2 -5.81 3.39 39.29
C ALA A 2 -4.84 2.20 39.20
N ILE A 3 -5.35 0.98 39.37
CA ILE A 3 -4.59 -0.27 39.22
C ILE A 3 -4.45 -0.53 37.71
N LEU A 4 -3.23 -0.80 37.25
CA LEU A 4 -3.00 -1.16 35.85
C LEU A 4 -3.64 -2.50 35.51
N ALA A 5 -4.08 -2.68 34.27
CA ALA A 5 -4.70 -3.94 33.82
C ALA A 5 -3.77 -5.17 34.04
N ILE A 6 -2.46 -4.99 33.87
CA ILE A 6 -1.45 -6.03 34.10
C ILE A 6 -1.36 -6.44 35.58
N ASP A 7 -1.77 -5.57 36.49
CA ASP A 7 -1.79 -5.79 37.94
C ASP A 7 -3.20 -6.16 38.44
N GLY A 8 -4.10 -6.56 37.53
CA GLY A 8 -5.46 -6.96 37.86
C GLY A 8 -6.50 -5.85 37.81
N GLY A 9 -6.15 -4.65 37.34
CA GLY A 9 -7.09 -3.56 37.10
C GLY A 9 -7.96 -3.78 35.84
N GLU A 10 -9.00 -2.98 35.69
CA GLU A 10 -9.86 -3.03 34.50
C GLU A 10 -9.11 -2.59 33.24
N PRO A 11 -9.08 -3.42 32.19
CA PRO A 11 -8.48 -3.02 30.92
C PRO A 11 -9.33 -1.95 30.22
N VAL A 12 -8.67 -1.03 29.52
CA VAL A 12 -9.32 0.01 28.71
C VAL A 12 -10.18 -0.61 27.60
N ARG A 13 -9.78 -1.77 27.10
CA ARG A 13 -10.49 -2.55 26.10
C ARG A 13 -10.73 -3.97 26.60
N ARG A 14 -11.96 -4.42 26.57
CA ARG A 14 -12.35 -5.79 26.92
C ARG A 14 -12.47 -6.71 25.72
N GLU A 15 -12.79 -6.15 24.55
CA GLU A 15 -12.94 -6.92 23.33
C GLU A 15 -11.63 -6.98 22.55
N PRO A 16 -11.35 -8.08 21.86
CA PRO A 16 -10.19 -8.18 20.98
C PRO A 16 -10.14 -7.07 19.93
N LEU A 17 -8.96 -6.67 19.53
CA LEU A 17 -8.79 -5.80 18.37
C LEU A 17 -9.32 -6.51 17.11
N PRO A 18 -9.98 -5.79 16.20
CA PRO A 18 -10.30 -6.33 14.90
C PRO A 18 -9.03 -6.76 14.16
N ALA A 19 -9.18 -7.62 13.16
CA ALA A 19 -8.06 -8.08 12.35
C ALA A 19 -7.25 -6.88 11.80
N SER A 20 -5.93 -7.00 11.85
CA SER A 20 -5.01 -5.91 11.45
C SER A 20 -5.04 -5.62 9.95
N TYR A 21 -5.65 -6.48 9.14
CA TYR A 21 -5.70 -6.39 7.68
C TYR A 21 -7.14 -6.51 7.18
N PRO A 22 -8.02 -5.54 7.46
CA PRO A 22 -9.42 -5.61 7.04
C PRO A 22 -9.57 -5.70 5.51
N GLY A 23 -8.67 -5.12 4.74
CA GLY A 23 -8.69 -5.19 3.27
C GLY A 23 -8.58 -6.60 2.72
N ALA A 24 -7.87 -7.51 3.40
CA ALA A 24 -7.76 -8.90 2.97
C ALA A 24 -9.08 -9.70 3.09
N THR A 25 -10.04 -9.19 3.84
CA THR A 25 -11.35 -9.86 4.05
C THR A 25 -12.43 -9.39 3.10
N VAL A 26 -12.17 -8.39 2.26
CA VAL A 26 -13.12 -7.83 1.30
C VAL A 26 -12.85 -8.24 -0.15
N LEU A 27 -11.79 -9.03 -0.38
CA LEU A 27 -11.52 -9.60 -1.71
C LEU A 27 -12.58 -10.62 -2.08
N GLY A 28 -13.13 -10.54 -3.28
CA GLY A 28 -14.25 -11.35 -3.71
C GLY A 28 -14.35 -11.55 -5.23
N GLU A 29 -15.56 -11.66 -5.71
CA GLU A 29 -15.84 -11.95 -7.13
C GLU A 29 -15.41 -10.82 -8.07
N GLU A 30 -15.39 -9.59 -7.61
CA GLU A 30 -14.97 -8.44 -8.43
C GLU A 30 -13.46 -8.55 -8.75
N GLU A 31 -12.63 -8.83 -7.75
CA GLU A 31 -11.19 -9.03 -7.93
C GLU A 31 -10.90 -10.30 -8.73
N MET A 32 -11.68 -11.37 -8.52
CA MET A 32 -11.55 -12.59 -9.30
C MET A 32 -11.88 -12.36 -10.77
N ALA A 33 -12.87 -11.55 -11.09
CA ALA A 33 -13.22 -11.19 -12.46
C ALA A 33 -12.09 -10.43 -13.15
N LEU A 34 -11.52 -9.42 -12.47
CA LEU A 34 -10.39 -8.64 -12.99
C LEU A 34 -9.13 -9.50 -13.18
N LEU A 35 -8.84 -10.40 -12.24
CA LEU A 35 -7.72 -11.34 -12.38
C LEU A 35 -7.92 -12.29 -13.56
N ARG A 36 -9.13 -12.80 -13.75
CA ARG A 36 -9.48 -13.66 -14.90
C ARG A 36 -9.25 -12.92 -16.22
N GLU A 37 -9.69 -11.67 -16.31
CA GLU A 37 -9.50 -10.83 -17.49
C GLU A 37 -8.00 -10.67 -17.83
N VAL A 38 -7.15 -10.44 -16.84
CA VAL A 38 -5.68 -10.34 -17.03
C VAL A 38 -5.09 -11.66 -17.55
N ILE A 39 -5.53 -12.78 -16.98
CA ILE A 39 -5.02 -14.11 -17.37
C ILE A 39 -5.46 -14.48 -18.78
N GLU A 40 -6.73 -14.31 -19.10
CA GLU A 40 -7.30 -14.60 -20.42
C GLU A 40 -6.69 -13.72 -21.52
N ALA A 41 -6.45 -12.45 -21.20
CA ALA A 41 -5.77 -11.52 -22.10
C ALA A 41 -4.26 -11.78 -22.23
N GLN A 42 -3.67 -12.64 -21.41
CA GLN A 42 -2.22 -12.88 -21.34
C GLN A 42 -1.41 -11.58 -21.19
N SER A 43 -1.91 -10.64 -20.41
CA SER A 43 -1.34 -9.31 -20.20
C SER A 43 -1.02 -9.04 -18.72
N PRO A 44 -0.10 -9.83 -18.10
CA PRO A 44 0.21 -9.73 -16.68
C PRO A 44 1.18 -8.58 -16.35
N PHE A 45 1.69 -7.89 -17.35
CA PHE A 45 2.68 -6.83 -17.19
C PHE A 45 2.06 -5.46 -17.39
N ARG A 46 2.68 -4.44 -16.81
CA ARG A 46 2.23 -3.05 -16.93
C ARG A 46 2.15 -2.57 -18.39
N GLU A 47 3.20 -2.82 -19.17
CA GLU A 47 3.39 -2.27 -20.52
C GLU A 47 3.45 -3.35 -21.60
N TYR A 48 3.62 -4.60 -21.21
CA TYR A 48 3.78 -5.71 -22.12
C TYR A 48 2.64 -6.71 -21.95
N GLY A 49 2.12 -7.17 -23.06
CA GLY A 49 1.06 -8.16 -23.11
C GLY A 49 0.58 -8.32 -24.54
N VAL A 50 -0.20 -9.36 -24.79
CA VAL A 50 -0.73 -9.67 -26.14
C VAL A 50 -1.90 -8.75 -26.49
N SER A 51 -2.60 -8.28 -25.49
CA SER A 51 -3.77 -7.41 -25.66
C SER A 51 -4.02 -6.53 -24.41
N THR A 52 -4.95 -5.60 -24.52
CA THR A 52 -5.55 -4.93 -23.37
C THR A 52 -6.35 -5.93 -22.53
N PRO A 53 -6.38 -5.82 -21.20
CA PRO A 53 -6.54 -4.59 -20.43
C PRO A 53 -5.22 -4.03 -19.88
N HIS A 54 -5.23 -2.74 -19.60
CA HIS A 54 -4.12 -2.02 -18.97
C HIS A 54 -4.44 -1.73 -17.51
N MET A 55 -4.61 -2.75 -16.68
CA MET A 55 -5.09 -2.65 -15.29
C MET A 55 -4.32 -1.65 -14.45
N VAL A 56 -3.00 -1.59 -14.58
CA VAL A 56 -2.17 -0.64 -13.82
C VAL A 56 -2.44 0.80 -14.26
N ARG A 57 -2.60 1.06 -15.56
CA ARG A 57 -2.93 2.40 -16.07
C ARG A 57 -4.32 2.85 -15.63
N ASP A 58 -5.27 1.92 -15.61
CA ASP A 58 -6.62 2.20 -15.16
C ASP A 58 -6.65 2.51 -13.66
N PHE A 59 -5.96 1.72 -12.85
CA PHE A 59 -5.76 2.00 -11.44
C PHE A 59 -5.12 3.38 -11.20
N GLU A 60 -4.06 3.73 -11.93
CA GLU A 60 -3.39 5.03 -11.80
C GLU A 60 -4.29 6.20 -12.21
N ARG A 61 -5.12 6.01 -13.24
CA ARG A 61 -6.12 7.00 -13.64
C ARG A 61 -7.15 7.23 -12.54
N GLU A 62 -7.69 6.15 -11.97
CA GLU A 62 -8.66 6.21 -10.89
C GLU A 62 -8.07 6.80 -9.62
N ALA A 63 -6.85 6.38 -9.24
CA ALA A 63 -6.13 6.92 -8.10
C ALA A 63 -5.89 8.43 -8.22
N ARG A 64 -5.49 8.92 -9.40
CA ARG A 64 -5.36 10.36 -9.66
C ARG A 64 -6.67 11.11 -9.45
N THR A 65 -7.76 10.55 -9.98
CA THR A 65 -9.09 11.15 -9.86
C THR A 65 -9.55 11.19 -8.41
N TYR A 66 -9.41 10.07 -7.71
CA TYR A 66 -9.81 9.94 -6.31
C TYR A 66 -9.02 10.85 -5.37
N LEU A 67 -7.70 10.94 -5.56
CA LEU A 67 -6.81 11.73 -4.72
C LEU A 67 -6.71 13.21 -5.15
N GLY A 68 -7.22 13.57 -6.32
CA GLY A 68 -7.12 14.93 -6.86
C GLY A 68 -5.69 15.33 -7.21
N VAL A 69 -4.83 14.37 -7.60
CA VAL A 69 -3.42 14.62 -7.92
C VAL A 69 -3.16 14.50 -9.43
N PRO A 70 -2.18 15.24 -9.99
CA PRO A 70 -1.90 15.22 -11.43
C PRO A 70 -1.23 13.91 -11.88
N TYR A 71 -0.52 13.22 -10.99
CA TYR A 71 0.25 12.02 -11.31
C TYR A 71 0.03 10.93 -10.25
N ALA A 72 0.05 9.68 -10.70
CA ALA A 72 0.11 8.48 -9.86
C ALA A 72 0.96 7.43 -10.57
N LEU A 73 1.74 6.68 -9.84
CA LEU A 73 2.57 5.60 -10.33
C LEU A 73 2.34 4.36 -9.47
N GLY A 74 1.84 3.30 -10.10
CA GLY A 74 1.71 2.00 -9.46
C GLY A 74 3.06 1.29 -9.38
N THR A 75 3.38 0.76 -8.22
CA THR A 75 4.58 -0.04 -7.99
C THR A 75 4.21 -1.41 -7.42
N ALA A 76 5.08 -2.39 -7.54
CA ALA A 76 4.82 -3.75 -7.08
C ALA A 76 4.73 -3.86 -5.54
N THR A 77 5.29 -2.91 -4.80
CA THR A 77 5.32 -2.92 -3.33
C THR A 77 5.37 -1.51 -2.77
N GLY A 78 4.95 -1.32 -1.51
CA GLY A 78 5.13 -0.06 -0.80
C GLY A 78 6.60 0.35 -0.68
N SER A 79 7.51 -0.62 -0.50
CA SER A 79 8.96 -0.36 -0.52
C SER A 79 9.42 0.21 -1.85
N GLY A 80 8.95 -0.37 -2.97
CA GLY A 80 9.22 0.15 -4.31
C GLY A 80 8.70 1.57 -4.50
N ALA A 81 7.53 1.89 -3.94
CA ALA A 81 6.98 3.24 -3.96
C ALA A 81 7.88 4.24 -3.23
N PHE A 82 8.39 3.88 -2.04
CA PHE A 82 9.34 4.72 -1.30
C PHE A 82 10.63 4.95 -2.09
N TYR A 83 11.25 3.91 -2.63
CA TYR A 83 12.47 4.06 -3.45
C TYR A 83 12.23 4.96 -4.67
N CYS A 84 11.11 4.79 -5.37
CA CYS A 84 10.76 5.66 -6.48
C CYS A 84 10.56 7.12 -6.04
N ALA A 85 9.93 7.34 -4.89
CA ALA A 85 9.70 8.68 -4.35
C ALA A 85 11.04 9.35 -3.96
N MET A 86 11.93 8.64 -3.25
CA MET A 86 13.24 9.17 -2.84
C MET A 86 14.10 9.51 -4.07
N ALA A 87 14.16 8.60 -5.05
CA ALA A 87 14.86 8.84 -6.31
C ALA A 87 14.27 10.02 -7.09
N GLY A 88 12.94 10.12 -7.13
CA GLY A 88 12.26 11.24 -7.80
C GLY A 88 12.50 12.60 -7.14
N LEU A 89 12.75 12.62 -5.83
CA LEU A 89 13.13 13.82 -5.07
C LEU A 89 14.63 14.13 -5.18
N GLY A 90 15.41 13.23 -5.76
CA GLY A 90 16.87 13.38 -5.90
C GLY A 90 17.64 13.19 -4.59
N LEU A 91 17.05 12.47 -3.62
CA LEU A 91 17.69 12.19 -2.33
C LEU A 91 18.86 11.20 -2.52
N GLY A 92 19.96 11.43 -1.81
CA GLY A 92 21.16 10.63 -1.88
C GLY A 92 22.06 10.76 -0.65
N PRO A 93 23.24 10.16 -0.69
CA PRO A 93 24.18 10.17 0.43
C PRO A 93 24.48 11.58 0.94
N GLY A 94 24.24 11.80 2.23
CA GLY A 94 24.41 13.10 2.89
C GLY A 94 23.12 13.89 3.11
N ASP A 95 22.01 13.47 2.52
CA ASP A 95 20.71 14.07 2.78
C ASP A 95 20.09 13.52 4.06
N GLU A 96 19.24 14.31 4.69
CA GLU A 96 18.53 13.96 5.91
C GLU A 96 17.02 13.84 5.63
N VAL A 97 16.40 12.80 6.17
CA VAL A 97 14.96 12.55 6.03
C VAL A 97 14.31 12.38 7.40
N VAL A 98 13.24 13.12 7.66
CA VAL A 98 12.45 12.98 8.88
C VAL A 98 11.39 11.90 8.67
N VAL A 99 11.41 10.87 9.53
CA VAL A 99 10.47 9.76 9.49
C VAL A 99 9.74 9.61 10.83
N PRO A 100 8.47 9.12 10.84
CA PRO A 100 7.76 8.82 12.07
C PRO A 100 8.48 7.72 12.86
N CYS A 101 8.61 7.88 14.18
CA CYS A 101 9.27 6.87 15.03
C CYS A 101 8.48 5.55 15.14
N PHE A 102 7.17 5.57 14.85
CA PHE A 102 6.32 4.39 14.78
C PHE A 102 5.77 4.22 13.36
N SER A 103 6.42 3.37 12.59
CA SER A 103 6.08 3.10 11.20
C SER A 103 6.62 1.74 10.75
N TRP A 104 6.30 1.37 9.51
CA TRP A 104 6.87 0.20 8.87
C TRP A 104 8.37 0.41 8.60
N TYR A 105 9.18 -0.63 8.78
CA TYR A 105 10.66 -0.53 8.70
C TYR A 105 11.17 0.09 7.39
N THR A 106 10.46 -0.07 6.27
CA THR A 106 10.86 0.53 4.98
C THR A 106 10.95 2.05 5.04
N CYS A 107 10.18 2.71 5.90
CA CYS A 107 10.26 4.15 6.07
C CYS A 107 11.64 4.61 6.57
N PHE A 108 12.37 3.71 7.27
CA PHE A 108 13.72 3.98 7.79
C PHE A 108 14.82 3.48 6.85
N MET A 109 14.51 2.57 5.93
CA MET A 109 15.50 1.92 5.06
C MET A 109 15.53 2.49 3.65
N ALA A 110 14.49 3.20 3.24
CA ALA A 110 14.40 3.75 1.89
C ALA A 110 15.20 5.05 1.66
N PRO A 111 15.34 5.92 2.69
CA PRO A 111 16.19 7.12 2.58
C PRO A 111 17.67 6.84 2.42
#